data_86e63681735a4ad83db45d2887794c15
#
_entry.id   86e63681735a4ad83db45d2887794c15
#
_cell.length_a   1.000
_cell.length_b   1.000
_cell.length_c   1.000
_cell.angle_alpha   90.00
_cell.angle_beta   90.00
_cell.angle_gamma   90.00
#
_symmetry.space_group_name_H-M   'P 1'
#
loop_
_entity.id
_entity.type
_entity.pdbx_description
1 polymer ?
#
loop_
_entity_poly.entity_id
_entity_poly.type
_entity_poly.pdbx_seq_one_letter_code
_entity_poly.pdbx_strand_id
1 'polypeptide(L)'
;MGKKSFQADQLIPTSSTPPPEAGFYRVDRNTIGVVGEIVQMNPATKSRTNVTSGAMLSDTTVAASRDLAIDDSGKFLVCNSGSAIALTVQADATTGWAGTVTVAACRKGVGTVTFAAGAGVTLRGDLATPAQYGSKGIVRIGTHEWTVIA
;
A
#
# COMPACT_ATOMS: atom_id res chain seq x y z
N MET A 1 -36.07 23.39 21.57
CA MET A 1 -35.33 23.25 20.30
C MET A 1 -35.08 21.77 20.03
N GLY A 2 -35.86 21.16 19.12
CA GLY A 2 -35.73 19.77 18.78
C GLY A 2 -34.46 19.55 17.98
N LYS A 3 -33.57 18.67 18.46
CA LYS A 3 -32.45 18.15 17.67
C LYS A 3 -33.05 17.37 16.51
N LYS A 4 -32.97 17.90 15.29
CA LYS A 4 -33.25 17.11 14.09
C LYS A 4 -32.13 16.09 13.98
N SER A 5 -32.43 14.86 14.37
CA SER A 5 -31.56 13.73 14.05
C SER A 5 -31.67 13.53 12.54
N PHE A 6 -30.59 13.74 11.81
CA PHE A 6 -30.52 13.31 10.44
C PHE A 6 -30.50 11.78 10.42
N GLN A 7 -31.61 11.18 9.94
CA GLN A 7 -31.64 9.75 9.71
C GLN A 7 -30.72 9.47 8.51
N ALA A 8 -29.84 8.51 8.68
CA ALA A 8 -28.90 8.10 7.63
C ALA A 8 -29.61 7.66 6.33
N ASP A 9 -30.87 7.30 6.42
CA ASP A 9 -31.70 6.87 5.29
C ASP A 9 -32.03 8.01 4.31
N GLN A 10 -31.87 9.26 4.72
CA GLN A 10 -32.06 10.43 3.85
C GLN A 10 -30.86 10.75 2.97
N LEU A 11 -29.71 10.14 3.23
CA LEU A 11 -28.47 10.33 2.48
C LEU A 11 -28.21 9.23 1.46
N ILE A 12 -29.01 8.19 1.46
CA ILE A 12 -28.94 7.10 0.49
C ILE A 12 -30.02 7.34 -0.54
N PRO A 13 -29.70 7.67 -1.79
CA PRO A 13 -30.72 7.72 -2.83
C PRO A 13 -31.36 6.36 -2.95
N THR A 14 -32.65 6.29 -2.75
CA THR A 14 -33.47 5.06 -2.93
C THR A 14 -33.65 4.70 -4.41
N SER A 15 -33.10 5.50 -5.30
CA SER A 15 -33.09 5.28 -6.73
C SER A 15 -32.03 4.25 -7.11
N SER A 16 -32.41 3.28 -7.91
CA SER A 16 -31.51 2.30 -8.53
C SER A 16 -30.54 2.91 -9.56
N THR A 17 -30.70 4.18 -9.82
CA THR A 17 -29.80 4.95 -10.71
C THR A 17 -28.60 5.40 -9.91
N PRO A 18 -27.37 5.01 -10.26
CA PRO A 18 -26.19 5.52 -9.58
C PRO A 18 -26.13 7.04 -9.75
N PRO A 19 -25.68 7.77 -8.73
CA PRO A 19 -25.50 9.21 -8.85
C PRO A 19 -24.52 9.50 -10.00
N PRO A 20 -24.75 10.57 -10.76
CA PRO A 20 -23.99 10.87 -11.98
C PRO A 20 -22.54 11.23 -11.76
N GLU A 21 -22.11 11.44 -10.52
CA GLU A 21 -20.74 11.85 -10.21
C GLU A 21 -20.17 11.07 -9.02
N ALA A 22 -18.86 10.87 -9.04
CA ALA A 22 -18.13 10.26 -7.93
C ALA A 22 -18.25 11.17 -6.69
N GLY A 23 -18.99 10.69 -5.70
CA GLY A 23 -19.19 11.38 -4.43
C GLY A 23 -18.61 10.57 -3.29
N PHE A 24 -18.36 11.23 -2.18
CA PHE A 24 -18.01 10.57 -0.94
C PHE A 24 -19.31 10.16 -0.22
N TYR A 25 -19.48 8.86 0.01
CA TYR A 25 -20.66 8.35 0.69
C TYR A 25 -20.26 7.65 1.98
N ARG A 26 -20.98 7.91 3.04
CA ARG A 26 -20.89 7.14 4.27
C ARG A 26 -21.73 5.87 4.08
N VAL A 27 -21.08 4.72 3.95
CA VAL A 27 -21.72 3.54 3.39
C VAL A 27 -22.28 2.56 4.42
N ASP A 28 -21.96 2.68 5.71
CA ASP A 28 -22.41 1.66 6.63
C ASP A 28 -22.61 2.15 8.07
N ARG A 29 -23.75 1.73 8.69
CA ARG A 29 -24.02 1.97 10.11
C ARG A 29 -23.22 1.05 11.04
N ASN A 30 -22.74 -0.06 10.54
CA ASN A 30 -22.03 -1.07 11.33
C ASN A 30 -20.52 -0.97 11.26
N THR A 31 -20.00 -0.19 10.33
CA THR A 31 -18.61 0.16 10.38
C THR A 31 -18.48 1.32 11.34
N ILE A 32 -18.12 1.05 12.57
CA ILE A 32 -17.58 2.08 13.48
C ILE A 32 -16.30 2.52 12.80
N GLY A 33 -16.45 3.42 11.83
CA GLY A 33 -15.35 4.00 11.11
C GLY A 33 -14.49 4.74 12.12
N VAL A 34 -13.22 4.49 12.09
CA VAL A 34 -12.26 5.38 12.72
C VAL A 34 -12.52 6.75 12.13
N VAL A 35 -12.77 7.73 12.99
CA VAL A 35 -13.02 9.13 12.59
C VAL A 35 -11.88 9.54 11.65
N GLY A 36 -12.20 9.79 10.39
CA GLY A 36 -11.22 10.16 9.37
C GLY A 36 -11.05 9.16 8.21
N GLU A 37 -11.82 8.08 8.19
CA GLU A 37 -11.80 7.16 7.04
C GLU A 37 -12.49 7.79 5.84
N ILE A 38 -11.75 8.03 4.76
CA ILE A 38 -12.28 8.45 3.48
C ILE A 38 -12.46 7.19 2.62
N VAL A 39 -13.71 6.89 2.27
CA VAL A 39 -14.04 5.75 1.40
C VAL A 39 -14.42 6.27 0.03
N GLN A 40 -13.69 5.83 -0.98
CA GLN A 40 -14.05 6.06 -2.37
C GLN A 40 -14.87 4.89 -2.89
N MET A 41 -16.06 5.14 -3.40
CA MET A 41 -16.87 4.15 -4.09
C MET A 41 -16.65 4.23 -5.60
N ASN A 42 -16.41 3.07 -6.21
CA ASN A 42 -16.50 2.94 -7.65
C ASN A 42 -17.96 2.72 -8.05
N PRO A 43 -18.60 3.68 -8.75
CA PRO A 43 -20.02 3.60 -9.08
C PRO A 43 -20.35 2.45 -10.04
N ALA A 44 -19.41 2.04 -10.87
CA ALA A 44 -19.61 0.97 -11.83
C ALA A 44 -19.58 -0.43 -11.20
N THR A 45 -18.69 -0.66 -10.25
CA THR A 45 -18.50 -1.98 -9.62
C THR A 45 -19.14 -2.08 -8.24
N LYS A 46 -19.63 -0.97 -7.67
CA LYS A 46 -20.09 -0.86 -6.28
C LYS A 46 -19.03 -1.33 -5.27
N SER A 47 -17.79 -1.32 -5.66
CA SER A 47 -16.65 -1.69 -4.84
C SER A 47 -16.20 -0.51 -3.98
N ARG A 48 -15.86 -0.78 -2.73
CA ARG A 48 -15.28 0.21 -1.81
C ARG A 48 -13.78 0.10 -1.83
N THR A 49 -13.11 1.25 -1.93
CA THR A 49 -11.68 1.35 -1.70
C THR A 49 -11.46 2.25 -0.50
N ASN A 50 -10.85 1.74 0.54
CA ASN A 50 -10.43 2.57 1.65
C ASN A 50 -9.24 3.41 1.19
N VAL A 51 -9.43 4.71 1.13
CA VAL A 51 -8.35 5.66 0.87
C VAL A 51 -7.77 6.07 2.22
N THR A 52 -6.95 5.24 2.79
CA THR A 52 -6.16 5.62 3.96
C THR A 52 -4.96 6.42 3.46
N SER A 53 -5.01 7.73 3.59
CA SER A 53 -3.88 8.57 3.23
C SER A 53 -2.69 8.28 4.16
N GLY A 54 -1.61 7.80 3.60
CA GLY A 54 -0.29 7.82 4.21
C GLY A 54 0.07 6.74 5.21
N ALA A 55 -0.82 5.81 5.53
CA ALA A 55 -0.42 4.64 6.33
C ALA A 55 0.17 3.58 5.40
N MET A 56 1.40 3.18 5.64
CA MET A 56 1.93 1.98 5.03
C MET A 56 1.12 0.79 5.56
N LEU A 57 0.34 0.16 4.67
CA LEU A 57 -0.39 -1.04 5.04
C LEU A 57 0.64 -2.15 5.33
N SER A 58 0.72 -2.54 6.59
CA SER A 58 1.43 -3.74 7.00
C SER A 58 0.61 -4.93 6.55
N ASP A 59 1.28 -5.91 6.04
CA ASP A 59 0.91 -7.32 6.13
C ASP A 59 1.08 -8.14 4.85
N THR A 60 2.30 -8.21 4.40
CA THR A 60 2.65 -9.38 3.59
C THR A 60 3.84 -10.04 4.26
N THR A 61 3.62 -11.19 4.87
CA THR A 61 4.72 -12.01 5.35
C THR A 61 5.45 -12.61 4.16
N VAL A 62 6.73 -12.28 4.03
CA VAL A 62 7.61 -12.79 2.97
C VAL A 62 8.54 -13.84 3.58
N ALA A 63 8.47 -15.06 3.08
CA ALA A 63 9.28 -16.19 3.57
C ALA A 63 10.43 -16.59 2.61
N ALA A 64 10.44 -16.07 1.39
CA ALA A 64 11.42 -16.37 0.37
C ALA A 64 11.72 -15.16 -0.52
N SER A 65 12.84 -15.23 -1.24
CA SER A 65 13.19 -14.23 -2.25
C SER A 65 12.12 -14.16 -3.34
N ARG A 66 11.80 -12.94 -3.77
CA ARG A 66 10.82 -12.70 -4.84
C ARG A 66 11.01 -11.33 -5.50
N ASP A 67 10.41 -11.17 -6.64
CA ASP A 67 10.25 -9.87 -7.26
C ASP A 67 9.19 -9.05 -6.53
N LEU A 68 9.42 -7.74 -6.45
CA LEU A 68 8.40 -6.80 -5.98
C LEU A 68 7.35 -6.60 -7.06
N ALA A 69 6.09 -6.65 -6.67
CA ALA A 69 4.93 -6.42 -7.53
C ALA A 69 4.37 -5.01 -7.34
N ILE A 70 3.55 -4.54 -8.28
CA ILE A 70 2.88 -3.23 -8.18
C ILE A 70 2.06 -3.11 -6.88
N ASP A 71 1.49 -4.22 -6.43
CA ASP A 71 0.71 -4.28 -5.20
C ASP A 71 1.55 -4.09 -3.92
N ASP A 72 2.87 -4.17 -4.02
CA ASP A 72 3.76 -3.88 -2.88
C ASP A 72 3.96 -2.37 -2.65
N SER A 73 3.49 -1.55 -3.57
CA SER A 73 3.52 -0.09 -3.43
C SER A 73 2.81 0.36 -2.14
N GLY A 74 3.50 1.13 -1.32
CA GLY A 74 2.99 1.62 -0.05
C GLY A 74 2.91 0.57 1.07
N LYS A 75 3.45 -0.64 0.85
CA LYS A 75 3.42 -1.70 1.87
C LYS A 75 4.69 -1.78 2.71
N PHE A 76 4.50 -2.31 3.91
CA PHE A 76 5.57 -2.71 4.82
C PHE A 76 5.63 -4.25 4.86
N LEU A 77 6.65 -4.82 4.24
CA LEU A 77 6.83 -6.26 4.09
C LEU A 77 7.52 -6.84 5.32
N VAL A 78 6.92 -7.83 5.95
CA VAL A 78 7.51 -8.54 7.09
C VAL A 78 8.24 -9.79 6.60
N CYS A 79 9.56 -9.73 6.51
CA CYS A 79 10.39 -10.83 6.03
C CYS A 79 10.75 -11.78 7.18
N ASN A 80 10.15 -12.98 7.18
CA ASN A 80 10.36 -13.98 8.22
C ASN A 80 10.94 -15.26 7.63
N SER A 81 12.26 -15.33 7.58
CA SER A 81 12.99 -16.49 7.05
C SER A 81 14.26 -16.75 7.84
N GLY A 82 14.65 -18.01 7.92
CA GLY A 82 15.97 -18.40 8.40
C GLY A 82 17.08 -18.21 7.36
N SER A 83 16.71 -18.13 6.07
CA SER A 83 17.62 -17.91 4.95
C SER A 83 17.55 -16.46 4.46
N ALA A 84 18.59 -16.03 3.75
CA ALA A 84 18.62 -14.71 3.14
C ALA A 84 17.45 -14.53 2.14
N ILE A 85 16.83 -13.35 2.16
CA ILE A 85 15.76 -12.94 1.23
C ILE A 85 16.26 -11.79 0.37
N ALA A 86 16.13 -11.92 -0.94
CA ALA A 86 16.26 -10.84 -1.90
C ALA A 86 14.87 -10.36 -2.36
N LEU A 87 14.61 -9.08 -2.24
CA LEU A 87 13.44 -8.40 -2.78
C LEU A 87 13.87 -7.64 -4.04
N THR A 88 13.56 -8.19 -5.21
CA THR A 88 14.05 -7.64 -6.47
C THR A 88 13.10 -6.60 -7.04
N VAL A 89 13.63 -5.41 -7.29
CA VAL A 89 12.91 -4.34 -8.01
C VAL A 89 13.10 -4.57 -9.50
N GLN A 90 12.03 -4.87 -10.21
CA GLN A 90 12.04 -5.01 -11.66
C GLN A 90 11.86 -3.65 -12.36
N ALA A 91 12.21 -3.59 -13.65
CA ALA A 91 12.04 -2.39 -14.45
C ALA A 91 10.57 -1.91 -14.48
N ASP A 92 10.37 -0.61 -14.58
CA ASP A 92 9.03 0.02 -14.58
C ASP A 92 8.11 -0.59 -15.63
N ALA A 93 8.63 -0.88 -16.82
CA ALA A 93 7.86 -1.49 -17.90
C ALA A 93 7.39 -2.92 -17.57
N THR A 94 8.12 -3.64 -16.70
CA THR A 94 7.79 -5.01 -16.30
C THR A 94 6.75 -5.02 -15.19
N THR A 95 6.89 -4.13 -14.20
CA THR A 95 6.03 -4.11 -13.01
C THR A 95 4.88 -3.11 -13.12
N GLY A 96 5.01 -2.10 -13.99
CA GLY A 96 4.02 -1.03 -14.11
C GLY A 96 4.24 0.10 -13.09
N TRP A 97 5.45 0.23 -12.53
CA TRP A 97 5.76 1.32 -11.61
C TRP A 97 5.52 2.69 -12.23
N ALA A 98 4.74 3.53 -11.57
CA ALA A 98 4.43 4.89 -12.00
C ALA A 98 4.37 5.83 -10.80
N GLY A 99 4.74 7.09 -11.00
CA GLY A 99 4.72 8.09 -9.93
C GLY A 99 5.71 7.79 -8.80
N THR A 100 5.41 8.29 -7.63
CA THR A 100 6.20 8.03 -6.41
C THR A 100 5.73 6.73 -5.79
N VAL A 101 6.64 5.77 -5.68
CA VAL A 101 6.40 4.47 -5.06
C VAL A 101 7.35 4.30 -3.89
N THR A 102 6.86 3.81 -2.79
CA THR A 102 7.66 3.46 -1.60
C THR A 102 7.35 2.03 -1.20
N VAL A 103 8.37 1.25 -0.92
CA VAL A 103 8.25 -0.09 -0.33
C VAL A 103 9.21 -0.17 0.84
N ALA A 104 8.74 -0.69 1.97
CA ALA A 104 9.61 -0.95 3.11
C ALA A 104 9.59 -2.43 3.49
N ALA A 105 10.67 -2.90 4.10
CA ALA A 105 10.79 -4.27 4.57
C ALA A 105 11.41 -4.31 5.97
N CYS A 106 10.89 -5.19 6.82
CA CYS A 106 11.42 -5.52 8.13
C CYS A 106 11.97 -6.94 8.13
N ARG A 107 13.16 -7.10 8.67
CA ARG A 107 13.77 -8.40 8.91
C ARG A 107 13.29 -8.97 10.24
N LYS A 108 12.25 -9.83 10.22
CA LYS A 108 11.76 -10.52 11.42
C LYS A 108 12.56 -11.79 11.70
N GLY A 109 12.90 -12.54 10.65
CA GLY A 109 13.72 -13.75 10.76
C GLY A 109 15.22 -13.46 10.93
N VAL A 110 16.01 -14.53 11.08
CA VAL A 110 17.48 -14.40 11.21
C VAL A 110 18.18 -14.20 9.87
N GLY A 111 17.53 -14.55 8.74
CA GLY A 111 18.06 -14.36 7.39
C GLY A 111 18.13 -12.88 7.02
N THR A 112 19.20 -12.46 6.37
CA THR A 112 19.36 -11.08 5.88
C THR A 112 18.30 -10.76 4.83
N VAL A 113 17.77 -9.54 4.85
CA VAL A 113 16.86 -9.02 3.81
C VAL A 113 17.58 -7.96 3.02
N THR A 114 17.59 -8.09 1.70
CA THR A 114 18.29 -7.17 0.81
C THR A 114 17.37 -6.77 -0.34
N PHE A 115 17.30 -5.49 -0.67
CA PHE A 115 16.72 -5.04 -1.93
C PHE A 115 17.74 -5.27 -3.05
N ALA A 116 17.30 -5.86 -4.15
CA ALA A 116 18.13 -6.16 -5.31
C ALA A 116 17.61 -5.45 -6.56
N ALA A 117 18.49 -5.02 -7.43
CA ALA A 117 18.14 -4.43 -8.70
C ALA A 117 17.90 -5.53 -9.75
N GLY A 118 16.78 -5.50 -10.42
CA GLY A 118 16.52 -6.24 -11.64
C GLY A 118 17.25 -5.61 -12.84
N ALA A 119 17.12 -6.25 -13.99
CA ALA A 119 17.77 -5.75 -15.21
C ALA A 119 17.31 -4.32 -15.55
N GLY A 120 18.24 -3.43 -15.78
CA GLY A 120 17.99 -2.04 -16.15
C GLY A 120 17.52 -1.13 -15.00
N VAL A 121 17.52 -1.61 -13.76
CA VAL A 121 17.17 -0.82 -12.57
C VAL A 121 18.43 -0.34 -11.84
N THR A 122 18.41 0.90 -11.39
CA THR A 122 19.43 1.47 -10.52
C THR A 122 18.91 1.61 -9.10
N LEU A 123 19.55 0.92 -8.15
CA LEU A 123 19.32 1.08 -6.72
C LEU A 123 20.51 1.79 -6.08
N ARG A 124 20.24 2.83 -5.27
CA ARG A 124 21.27 3.61 -4.58
C ARG A 124 21.13 3.46 -3.07
N GLY A 125 22.28 3.40 -2.38
CA GLY A 125 22.38 3.32 -0.93
C GLY A 125 22.70 1.91 -0.42
N ASP A 126 22.67 1.76 0.91
CA ASP A 126 22.87 0.46 1.56
C ASP A 126 21.57 -0.34 1.55
N LEU A 127 21.55 -1.39 0.75
CA LEU A 127 20.35 -2.15 0.38
C LEU A 127 19.98 -3.26 1.37
N ALA A 128 20.87 -3.60 2.31
CA ALA A 128 20.62 -4.66 3.29
C ALA A 128 20.02 -4.11 4.59
N THR A 129 19.12 -4.86 5.21
CA THR A 129 18.63 -4.53 6.55
C THR A 129 19.75 -4.70 7.58
N PRO A 130 19.89 -3.76 8.53
CA PRO A 130 21.07 -3.74 9.43
C PRO A 130 21.10 -4.92 10.39
N ALA A 131 19.96 -5.33 10.96
CA ALA A 131 19.89 -6.37 11.97
C ALA A 131 18.50 -7.03 11.98
N GLN A 132 18.35 -8.08 12.77
CA GLN A 132 17.04 -8.65 13.06
C GLN A 132 16.15 -7.59 13.72
N TYR A 133 14.89 -7.53 13.29
CA TYR A 133 13.91 -6.47 13.58
C TYR A 133 14.26 -5.08 13.02
N GLY A 134 15.39 -4.95 12.31
CA GLY A 134 15.68 -3.75 11.56
C GLY A 134 14.83 -3.66 10.30
N SER A 135 14.56 -2.44 9.86
CA SER A 135 13.80 -2.15 8.65
C SER A 135 14.57 -1.26 7.70
N LYS A 136 14.24 -1.34 6.44
CA LYS A 136 14.68 -0.43 5.37
C LYS A 136 13.55 -0.20 4.41
N GLY A 137 13.52 0.98 3.83
CA GLY A 137 12.63 1.32 2.73
C GLY A 137 13.40 1.72 1.49
N ILE A 138 12.73 1.63 0.37
CA ILE A 138 13.18 2.19 -0.90
C ILE A 138 12.09 3.09 -1.47
N VAL A 139 12.48 4.14 -2.15
CA VAL A 139 11.58 5.05 -2.85
C VAL A 139 12.03 5.22 -4.30
N ARG A 140 11.05 5.18 -5.20
CA ARG A 140 11.28 5.47 -6.62
C ARG A 140 11.46 6.98 -6.79
N ILE A 141 12.60 7.38 -7.37
CA ILE A 141 12.99 8.77 -7.59
C ILE A 141 13.03 9.17 -9.08
N GLY A 142 12.96 8.19 -9.96
CA GLY A 142 12.98 8.40 -11.42
C GLY A 142 12.60 7.13 -12.17
N THR A 143 12.64 7.18 -13.49
CA THR A 143 12.40 6.00 -14.32
C THR A 143 13.50 4.98 -14.06
N HIS A 144 13.11 3.78 -13.59
CA HIS A 144 14.02 2.69 -13.20
C HIS A 144 15.05 3.08 -12.13
N GLU A 145 14.86 4.20 -11.44
CA GLU A 145 15.80 4.70 -10.44
C GLU A 145 15.16 4.78 -9.06
N TRP A 146 15.84 4.19 -8.08
CA TRP A 146 15.39 4.07 -6.70
C TRP A 146 16.50 4.41 -5.72
N THR A 147 16.14 4.89 -4.55
CA THR A 147 17.07 5.14 -3.46
C THR A 147 16.55 4.55 -2.15
N VAL A 148 17.48 4.20 -1.27
CA VAL A 148 17.15 3.74 0.09
C VAL A 148 16.71 4.93 0.94
N ILE A 149 15.67 4.69 1.73
CA ILE A 149 15.27 5.53 2.85
C ILE A 149 15.46 4.72 4.13
N ALA A 150 16.10 5.32 5.11
CA ALA A 150 16.39 4.70 6.40
C ALA A 150 15.19 4.84 7.35
#